data_40561de99df8d1604c7e1a5c1c69f16e
#
_entry.id   40561de99df8d1604c7e1a5c1c69f16e
#
_cell.length_a   1.000
_cell.length_b   1.000
_cell.length_c   1.000
_cell.angle_alpha   90.00
_cell.angle_beta   90.00
_cell.angle_gamma   90.00
#
_symmetry.space_group_name_H-M   'P 1'
#
loop_
_entity.id
_entity.type
_entity.pdbx_description
1 polymer ?
#
loop_
_entity_poly.entity_id
_entity_poly.type
_entity_poly.pdbx_seq_one_letter_code
_entity_poly.pdbx_strand_id
1 'polypeptide(L)'
;MIWLELLIVLVCIFVGARLGGIALGTTAALGLVVLVFIFGLPPGMPPRTVLGMILAVITAAATMQAARGLDYLIVMADRALRVWPAGITLVAPVIAYVFTLAAGTGHIIYALLPVIAEVSRNAGVRPERPLSISTIASQQAITASPISAATVALLGLLSPAGIHLQTILLIAIPATLLGSLLGALAVMWKGPELKDDPIYQERLSKGLIEAVEAQPVLGGKDLIRARGSVIVFLTAALLVVALGLFPSMRPSYSVSVVGEEPIEQVEMAPAIMIVMLAAAGLNMLLFRASPVTTVKGSIMNAGMVALISIAGLGWLGSSFFEGISI
;
A
#
# COMPACT_ATOMS: atom_id res chain seq x y z
N MET A 1 -31.97 -8.69 -18.94
CA MET A 1 -30.66 -8.33 -19.45
C MET A 1 -29.68 -8.06 -18.31
N ILE A 2 -30.08 -7.33 -17.27
CA ILE A 2 -29.22 -6.93 -16.14
C ILE A 2 -28.45 -8.09 -15.45
N TRP A 3 -29.10 -9.24 -15.27
CA TRP A 3 -28.47 -10.43 -14.67
C TRP A 3 -27.36 -11.04 -15.54
N LEU A 4 -27.51 -10.94 -16.87
CA LEU A 4 -26.50 -11.43 -17.82
C LEU A 4 -25.29 -10.47 -17.84
N GLU A 5 -25.55 -9.18 -17.81
CA GLU A 5 -24.53 -8.12 -17.70
C GLU A 5 -23.74 -8.24 -16.40
N LEU A 6 -24.45 -8.43 -15.28
CA LEU A 6 -23.81 -8.69 -13.98
C LEU A 6 -22.97 -9.99 -14.02
N LEU A 7 -23.48 -11.04 -14.65
CA LEU A 7 -22.72 -12.29 -14.79
C LEU A 7 -21.41 -12.06 -15.56
N ILE A 8 -21.44 -11.26 -16.63
CA ILE A 8 -20.25 -10.91 -17.42
C ILE A 8 -19.24 -10.18 -16.53
N VAL A 9 -19.69 -9.18 -15.75
CA VAL A 9 -18.83 -8.45 -14.80
C VAL A 9 -18.18 -9.43 -13.82
N LEU A 10 -18.97 -10.31 -13.19
CA LEU A 10 -18.47 -11.27 -12.20
C LEU A 10 -17.50 -12.28 -12.82
N VAL A 11 -17.79 -12.77 -14.03
CA VAL A 11 -16.89 -13.70 -14.76
C VAL A 11 -15.57 -13.01 -15.06
N CYS A 12 -15.58 -11.77 -15.55
CA CYS A 12 -14.36 -11.02 -15.85
C CYS A 12 -13.51 -10.78 -14.58
N ILE A 13 -14.15 -10.44 -13.45
CA ILE A 13 -13.47 -10.29 -12.17
C ILE A 13 -12.88 -11.63 -11.72
N PHE A 14 -13.65 -12.71 -11.77
CA PHE A 14 -13.18 -14.03 -11.33
C PHE A 14 -12.00 -14.54 -12.17
N VAL A 15 -12.10 -14.45 -13.50
CA VAL A 15 -11.03 -14.86 -14.41
C VAL A 15 -9.78 -14.01 -14.20
N GLY A 16 -9.94 -12.68 -14.11
CA GLY A 16 -8.83 -11.76 -13.88
C GLY A 16 -8.14 -12.00 -12.53
N ALA A 17 -8.91 -12.23 -11.48
CA ALA A 17 -8.36 -12.55 -10.15
C ALA A 17 -7.60 -13.89 -10.15
N ARG A 18 -8.08 -14.88 -10.90
CA ARG A 18 -7.42 -16.18 -10.99
C ARG A 18 -6.11 -16.14 -11.80
N LEU A 19 -6.02 -15.30 -12.81
CA LEU A 19 -4.80 -15.10 -13.60
C LEU A 19 -3.78 -14.22 -12.87
N GLY A 20 -4.26 -13.28 -12.03
CA GLY A 20 -3.42 -12.39 -11.23
C GLY A 20 -2.74 -11.27 -12.02
N GLY A 21 -1.98 -10.44 -11.32
CA GLY A 21 -1.23 -9.33 -11.91
C GLY A 21 -2.13 -8.34 -12.65
N ILE A 22 -1.70 -7.92 -13.84
CA ILE A 22 -2.46 -6.97 -14.70
C ILE A 22 -3.70 -7.60 -15.32
N ALA A 23 -3.85 -8.93 -15.26
CA ALA A 23 -4.97 -9.63 -15.90
C ALA A 23 -6.32 -9.19 -15.34
N LEU A 24 -6.37 -8.78 -14.07
CA LEU A 24 -7.61 -8.29 -13.46
C LEU A 24 -8.17 -7.06 -14.19
N GLY A 25 -7.30 -6.10 -14.53
CA GLY A 25 -7.71 -4.93 -15.31
C GLY A 25 -7.98 -5.23 -16.78
N THR A 26 -7.17 -6.08 -17.41
CA THR A 26 -7.32 -6.40 -18.84
C THR A 26 -8.53 -7.27 -19.12
N THR A 27 -8.87 -8.23 -18.24
CA THR A 27 -10.13 -9.01 -18.36
C THR A 27 -11.35 -8.14 -18.08
N ALA A 28 -11.25 -7.18 -17.16
CA ALA A 28 -12.31 -6.19 -16.98
C ALA A 28 -12.53 -5.36 -18.24
N ALA A 29 -11.46 -4.97 -18.95
CA ALA A 29 -11.58 -4.28 -20.24
C ALA A 29 -12.25 -5.15 -21.32
N LEU A 30 -12.02 -6.48 -21.33
CA LEU A 30 -12.77 -7.39 -22.20
C LEU A 30 -14.28 -7.39 -21.86
N GLY A 31 -14.63 -7.43 -20.57
CA GLY A 31 -16.00 -7.28 -20.12
C GLY A 31 -16.63 -5.96 -20.59
N LEU A 32 -15.87 -4.86 -20.51
CA LEU A 32 -16.29 -3.55 -20.99
C LEU A 32 -16.61 -3.58 -22.51
N VAL A 33 -15.76 -4.23 -23.32
CA VAL A 33 -16.03 -4.42 -24.77
C VAL A 33 -17.37 -5.11 -24.97
N VAL A 34 -17.64 -6.18 -24.23
CA VAL A 34 -18.92 -6.91 -24.34
C VAL A 34 -20.10 -6.03 -23.92
N LEU A 35 -20.01 -5.34 -22.77
CA LEU A 35 -21.10 -4.48 -22.29
C LEU A 35 -21.40 -3.31 -23.25
N VAL A 36 -20.36 -2.63 -23.74
CA VAL A 36 -20.54 -1.43 -24.58
C VAL A 36 -20.85 -1.78 -26.00
N PHE A 37 -20.09 -2.68 -26.66
CA PHE A 37 -20.20 -2.92 -28.09
C PHE A 37 -21.24 -4.00 -28.47
N ILE A 38 -21.57 -4.93 -27.56
CA ILE A 38 -22.54 -5.99 -27.81
C ILE A 38 -23.88 -5.65 -27.13
N PHE A 39 -23.86 -5.23 -25.88
CA PHE A 39 -25.10 -4.91 -25.15
C PHE A 39 -25.56 -3.46 -25.34
N GLY A 40 -24.69 -2.57 -25.88
CA GLY A 40 -25.03 -1.17 -26.15
C GLY A 40 -25.11 -0.29 -24.90
N LEU A 41 -24.50 -0.71 -23.78
CA LEU A 41 -24.44 0.12 -22.57
C LEU A 41 -23.58 1.37 -22.83
N PRO A 42 -23.93 2.51 -22.23
CA PRO A 42 -23.07 3.70 -22.31
C PRO A 42 -21.71 3.42 -21.66
N PRO A 43 -20.60 3.85 -22.29
CA PRO A 43 -19.30 3.75 -21.67
C PRO A 43 -19.21 4.77 -20.54
N GLY A 44 -19.21 4.30 -19.32
CA GLY A 44 -19.00 5.13 -18.13
C GLY A 44 -17.62 5.82 -18.11
N MET A 45 -17.41 6.72 -17.18
CA MET A 45 -16.14 7.43 -17.08
C MET A 45 -15.10 6.61 -16.35
N PRO A 46 -13.86 6.47 -16.92
CA PRO A 46 -12.76 5.88 -16.19
C PRO A 46 -12.41 6.73 -14.97
N PRO A 47 -11.94 6.16 -13.84
CA PRO A 47 -11.67 6.87 -12.60
C PRO A 47 -10.37 7.69 -12.69
N ARG A 48 -10.33 8.73 -13.56
CA ARG A 48 -9.13 9.51 -13.91
C ARG A 48 -8.42 10.11 -12.70
N THR A 49 -9.19 10.72 -11.80
CA THR A 49 -8.67 11.35 -10.57
C THR A 49 -7.99 10.33 -9.67
N VAL A 50 -8.61 9.15 -9.50
CA VAL A 50 -8.06 8.05 -8.71
C VAL A 50 -6.76 7.55 -9.31
N LEU A 51 -6.73 7.36 -10.65
CA LEU A 51 -5.53 6.90 -11.36
C LEU A 51 -4.36 7.89 -11.21
N GLY A 52 -4.65 9.20 -11.31
CA GLY A 52 -3.65 10.26 -11.11
C GLY A 52 -3.07 10.25 -9.70
N MET A 53 -3.94 10.14 -8.67
CA MET A 53 -3.50 10.06 -7.27
C MET A 53 -2.62 8.84 -7.02
N ILE A 54 -3.05 7.66 -7.50
CA ILE A 54 -2.28 6.41 -7.36
C ILE A 54 -0.90 6.55 -8.03
N LEU A 55 -0.85 7.08 -9.25
CA LEU A 55 0.40 7.27 -9.98
C LEU A 55 1.37 8.19 -9.21
N ALA A 56 0.88 9.31 -8.67
CA ALA A 56 1.69 10.24 -7.90
C ALA A 56 2.29 9.60 -6.64
N VAL A 57 1.46 8.89 -5.87
CA VAL A 57 1.88 8.22 -4.64
C VAL A 57 2.90 7.11 -4.93
N ILE A 58 2.63 6.27 -5.93
CA ILE A 58 3.55 5.19 -6.32
C ILE A 58 4.89 5.74 -6.78
N THR A 59 4.88 6.85 -7.54
CA THR A 59 6.10 7.51 -7.99
C THR A 59 6.93 8.01 -6.80
N ALA A 60 6.31 8.63 -5.80
CA ALA A 60 6.99 9.07 -4.58
C ALA A 60 7.61 7.89 -3.82
N ALA A 61 6.87 6.82 -3.61
CA ALA A 61 7.34 5.63 -2.92
C ALA A 61 8.47 4.91 -3.69
N ALA A 62 8.35 4.82 -5.02
CA ALA A 62 9.37 4.21 -5.87
C ALA A 62 10.68 5.03 -5.92
N THR A 63 10.61 6.37 -5.88
CA THR A 63 11.81 7.21 -5.76
C THR A 63 12.49 7.07 -4.40
N MET A 64 11.72 6.94 -3.32
CA MET A 64 12.25 6.61 -2.00
C MET A 64 12.95 5.24 -2.03
N GLN A 65 12.36 4.22 -2.66
CA GLN A 65 13.00 2.91 -2.84
C GLN A 65 14.30 3.02 -3.65
N ALA A 66 14.31 3.75 -4.76
CA ALA A 66 15.49 3.94 -5.61
C ALA A 66 16.64 4.67 -4.89
N ALA A 67 16.33 5.51 -3.89
CA ALA A 67 17.29 6.14 -3.00
C ALA A 67 17.69 5.24 -1.80
N ARG A 68 17.35 3.95 -1.79
CA ARG A 68 17.58 2.98 -0.73
C ARG A 68 16.84 3.29 0.59
N GLY A 69 15.78 4.12 0.54
CA GLY A 69 14.98 4.44 1.73
C GLY A 69 14.30 3.20 2.32
N LEU A 70 13.91 2.23 1.50
CA LEU A 70 13.35 0.96 1.96
C LEU A 70 14.37 0.17 2.81
N ASP A 71 15.65 0.12 2.39
CA ASP A 71 16.73 -0.52 3.16
C ASP A 71 16.89 0.13 4.54
N TYR A 72 16.78 1.47 4.61
CA TYR A 72 16.83 2.20 5.88
C TYR A 72 15.66 1.86 6.80
N LEU A 73 14.45 1.75 6.25
CA LEU A 73 13.27 1.31 7.01
C LEU A 73 13.45 -0.12 7.56
N ILE A 74 14.06 -1.03 6.78
CA ILE A 74 14.37 -2.40 7.22
C ILE A 74 15.34 -2.38 8.41
N VAL A 75 16.42 -1.60 8.33
CA VAL A 75 17.38 -1.47 9.44
C VAL A 75 16.72 -0.92 10.70
N MET A 76 15.80 0.04 10.56
CA MET A 76 15.06 0.57 11.71
C MET A 76 14.12 -0.48 12.30
N ALA A 77 13.42 -1.24 11.47
CA ALA A 77 12.53 -2.31 11.91
C ALA A 77 13.30 -3.43 12.62
N ASP A 78 14.45 -3.85 12.08
CA ASP A 78 15.33 -4.84 12.72
C ASP A 78 15.71 -4.41 14.15
N ARG A 79 16.13 -3.15 14.32
CA ARG A 79 16.45 -2.63 15.66
C ARG A 79 15.24 -2.68 16.61
N ALA A 80 14.06 -2.30 16.10
CA ALA A 80 12.84 -2.31 16.92
C ALA A 80 12.41 -3.74 17.31
N LEU A 81 12.54 -4.71 16.39
CA LEU A 81 12.22 -6.12 16.64
C LEU A 81 13.14 -6.75 17.71
N ARG A 82 14.40 -6.32 17.77
CA ARG A 82 15.38 -6.81 18.76
C ARG A 82 15.24 -6.22 20.16
N VAL A 83 14.35 -5.24 20.36
CA VAL A 83 14.14 -4.63 21.70
C VAL A 83 13.46 -5.60 22.67
N TRP A 84 12.48 -6.38 22.18
CA TRP A 84 11.76 -7.36 23.00
C TRP A 84 11.51 -8.67 22.27
N PRO A 85 12.56 -9.50 22.10
CA PRO A 85 12.49 -10.71 21.30
C PRO A 85 11.49 -11.74 21.82
N ALA A 86 11.33 -11.86 23.14
CA ALA A 86 10.37 -12.80 23.75
C ALA A 86 8.91 -12.45 23.41
N GLY A 87 8.60 -11.17 23.24
CA GLY A 87 7.27 -10.68 22.85
C GLY A 87 7.07 -10.53 21.34
N ILE A 88 7.93 -11.12 20.51
CA ILE A 88 7.96 -10.88 19.07
C ILE A 88 6.62 -11.18 18.37
N THR A 89 5.82 -12.11 18.87
CA THR A 89 4.49 -12.41 18.33
C THR A 89 3.53 -11.22 18.40
N LEU A 90 3.72 -10.33 19.37
CA LEU A 90 2.95 -9.08 19.51
C LEU A 90 3.66 -7.89 18.86
N VAL A 91 4.98 -7.82 18.97
CA VAL A 91 5.78 -6.67 18.51
C VAL A 91 5.91 -6.67 16.98
N ALA A 92 6.16 -7.84 16.37
CA ALA A 92 6.39 -7.93 14.93
C ALA A 92 5.18 -7.47 14.09
N PRO A 93 3.92 -7.86 14.37
CA PRO A 93 2.78 -7.37 13.61
C PRO A 93 2.56 -5.85 13.79
N VAL A 94 2.83 -5.29 14.97
CA VAL A 94 2.73 -3.82 15.18
C VAL A 94 3.79 -3.10 14.36
N ILE A 95 5.03 -3.58 14.35
CA ILE A 95 6.11 -3.01 13.54
C ILE A 95 5.77 -3.14 12.07
N ALA A 96 5.36 -4.32 11.59
CA ALA A 96 4.96 -4.54 10.21
C ALA A 96 3.80 -3.61 9.81
N TYR A 97 2.82 -3.44 10.69
CA TYR A 97 1.69 -2.53 10.50
C TYR A 97 2.15 -1.07 10.35
N VAL A 98 2.94 -0.56 11.33
CA VAL A 98 3.40 0.85 11.33
C VAL A 98 4.29 1.14 10.13
N PHE A 99 5.20 0.25 9.78
CA PHE A 99 6.07 0.45 8.63
C PHE A 99 5.30 0.38 7.29
N THR A 100 4.32 -0.51 7.17
CA THR A 100 3.46 -0.57 5.99
C THR A 100 2.56 0.66 5.88
N LEU A 101 1.99 1.11 7.00
CA LEU A 101 1.19 2.33 7.05
C LEU A 101 2.03 3.55 6.63
N ALA A 102 3.27 3.64 7.12
CA ALA A 102 4.19 4.72 6.79
C ALA A 102 4.73 4.64 5.35
N ALA A 103 4.94 3.45 4.80
CA ALA A 103 5.44 3.26 3.43
C ALA A 103 4.33 3.30 2.36
N GLY A 104 3.07 3.15 2.76
CA GLY A 104 1.92 3.10 1.84
C GLY A 104 1.86 1.83 0.98
N THR A 105 2.69 0.82 1.27
CA THR A 105 2.80 -0.41 0.47
C THR A 105 3.11 -1.63 1.32
N GLY A 106 2.41 -2.74 1.04
CA GLY A 106 2.64 -4.03 1.72
C GLY A 106 3.95 -4.73 1.37
N HIS A 107 4.70 -4.25 0.38
CA HIS A 107 5.95 -4.91 -0.03
C HIS A 107 7.04 -4.89 1.03
N ILE A 108 6.97 -3.97 1.98
CA ILE A 108 7.93 -3.88 3.09
C ILE A 108 7.94 -5.16 3.93
N ILE A 109 6.81 -5.89 4.00
CA ILE A 109 6.74 -7.12 4.79
C ILE A 109 7.72 -8.18 4.29
N TYR A 110 7.92 -8.32 2.97
CA TYR A 110 8.83 -9.32 2.43
C TYR A 110 10.27 -9.15 2.90
N ALA A 111 10.68 -7.90 3.14
CA ALA A 111 11.99 -7.57 3.68
C ALA A 111 12.07 -7.77 5.21
N LEU A 112 10.93 -7.73 5.91
CA LEU A 112 10.86 -7.96 7.35
C LEU A 112 10.75 -9.43 7.73
N LEU A 113 10.16 -10.27 6.87
CA LEU A 113 9.94 -11.70 7.18
C LEU A 113 11.23 -12.44 7.58
N PRO A 114 12.37 -12.30 6.86
CA PRO A 114 13.62 -12.94 7.27
C PRO A 114 14.09 -12.50 8.66
N VAL A 115 13.96 -11.19 8.95
CA VAL A 115 14.32 -10.61 10.26
C VAL A 115 13.46 -11.15 11.38
N ILE A 116 12.14 -11.16 11.16
CA ILE A 116 11.17 -11.70 12.12
C ILE A 116 11.46 -13.19 12.39
N ALA A 117 11.77 -13.96 11.35
CA ALA A 117 12.12 -15.37 11.47
C ALA A 117 13.40 -15.58 12.30
N GLU A 118 14.45 -14.78 12.05
CA GLU A 118 15.71 -14.84 12.77
C GLU A 118 15.53 -14.50 14.26
N VAL A 119 14.93 -13.33 14.54
CA VAL A 119 14.72 -12.87 15.91
C VAL A 119 13.85 -13.84 16.69
N SER A 120 12.79 -14.40 16.05
CA SER A 120 11.93 -15.41 16.67
C SER A 120 12.71 -16.67 17.05
N ARG A 121 13.50 -17.21 16.13
CA ARG A 121 14.33 -18.42 16.39
C ARG A 121 15.32 -18.18 17.52
N ASN A 122 16.01 -17.05 17.51
CA ASN A 122 16.99 -16.69 18.54
C ASN A 122 16.33 -16.51 19.91
N ALA A 123 15.05 -16.10 19.95
CA ALA A 123 14.26 -15.99 21.17
C ALA A 123 13.58 -17.31 21.60
N GLY A 124 13.74 -18.40 20.85
CA GLY A 124 13.07 -19.67 21.09
C GLY A 124 11.57 -19.67 20.75
N VAL A 125 11.07 -18.58 20.17
CA VAL A 125 9.67 -18.45 19.76
C VAL A 125 9.44 -19.08 18.40
N ARG A 126 8.35 -19.84 18.25
CA ARG A 126 7.96 -20.45 16.99
C ARG A 126 7.72 -19.42 15.89
N PRO A 127 8.53 -19.37 14.81
CA PRO A 127 8.50 -18.26 13.82
C PRO A 127 7.17 -18.14 13.07
N GLU A 128 6.43 -19.23 12.86
CA GLU A 128 5.17 -19.22 12.13
C GLU A 128 4.12 -18.30 12.80
N ARG A 129 4.19 -18.13 14.12
CA ARG A 129 3.28 -17.24 14.87
C ARG A 129 3.47 -15.78 14.45
N PRO A 130 4.63 -15.14 14.69
CA PRO A 130 4.83 -13.76 14.30
C PRO A 130 4.87 -13.54 12.79
N LEU A 131 5.34 -14.50 11.98
CA LEU A 131 5.36 -14.37 10.53
C LEU A 131 3.95 -14.28 9.94
N SER A 132 3.05 -15.19 10.33
CA SER A 132 1.68 -15.21 9.82
C SER A 132 0.93 -13.93 10.16
N ILE A 133 0.96 -13.52 11.42
CA ILE A 133 0.20 -12.35 11.85
C ILE A 133 0.83 -11.03 11.37
N SER A 134 2.16 -10.95 11.23
CA SER A 134 2.80 -9.76 10.67
C SER A 134 2.48 -9.58 9.19
N THR A 135 2.34 -10.68 8.45
CA THR A 135 1.87 -10.62 7.06
C THR A 135 0.44 -10.08 6.98
N ILE A 136 -0.46 -10.59 7.82
CA ILE A 136 -1.85 -10.10 7.90
C ILE A 136 -1.88 -8.63 8.33
N ALA A 137 -1.14 -8.25 9.37
CA ALA A 137 -1.09 -6.88 9.87
C ALA A 137 -0.58 -5.89 8.82
N SER A 138 0.44 -6.27 8.04
CA SER A 138 0.93 -5.47 6.93
C SER A 138 -0.14 -5.29 5.84
N GLN A 139 -0.87 -6.33 5.45
CA GLN A 139 -1.93 -6.20 4.45
C GLN A 139 -3.11 -5.35 4.97
N GLN A 140 -3.46 -5.47 6.25
CA GLN A 140 -4.47 -4.62 6.86
C GLN A 140 -4.04 -3.14 6.91
N ALA A 141 -2.78 -2.85 7.17
CA ALA A 141 -2.23 -1.50 7.21
C ALA A 141 -2.31 -0.77 5.86
N ILE A 142 -2.37 -1.48 4.73
CA ILE A 142 -2.55 -0.86 3.40
C ILE A 142 -3.87 -0.09 3.35
N THR A 143 -4.95 -0.65 3.88
CA THR A 143 -6.28 -0.01 3.89
C THR A 143 -6.39 1.16 4.88
N ALA A 144 -5.47 1.22 5.84
CA ALA A 144 -5.37 2.28 6.84
C ALA A 144 -4.33 3.36 6.49
N SER A 145 -3.48 3.13 5.48
CA SER A 145 -2.45 4.09 5.10
C SER A 145 -3.03 5.22 4.23
N PRO A 146 -2.85 6.50 4.63
CA PRO A 146 -3.36 7.65 3.88
C PRO A 146 -2.74 7.82 2.50
N ILE A 147 -1.62 7.16 2.27
CA ILE A 147 -0.80 7.23 1.05
C ILE A 147 -0.75 5.91 0.29
N SER A 148 -1.58 4.93 0.65
CA SER A 148 -1.69 3.70 -0.13
C SER A 148 -2.60 3.88 -1.34
N ALA A 149 -2.32 3.14 -2.40
CA ALA A 149 -3.17 3.13 -3.59
C ALA A 149 -4.62 2.74 -3.26
N ALA A 150 -4.82 1.81 -2.31
CA ALA A 150 -6.14 1.33 -1.91
C ALA A 150 -6.95 2.43 -1.21
N THR A 151 -6.38 3.12 -0.21
CA THR A 151 -7.06 4.21 0.51
C THR A 151 -7.32 5.41 -0.39
N VAL A 152 -6.37 5.74 -1.26
CA VAL A 152 -6.50 6.82 -2.25
C VAL A 152 -7.61 6.52 -3.26
N ALA A 153 -7.71 5.26 -3.74
CA ALA A 153 -8.80 4.83 -4.59
C ALA A 153 -10.16 4.92 -3.86
N LEU A 154 -10.22 4.44 -2.63
CA LEU A 154 -11.43 4.51 -1.79
C LEU A 154 -11.86 5.96 -1.56
N LEU A 155 -10.92 6.85 -1.25
CA LEU A 155 -11.18 8.29 -1.11
C LEU A 155 -11.79 8.87 -2.39
N GLY A 156 -11.21 8.57 -3.55
CA GLY A 156 -11.72 9.06 -4.84
C GLY A 156 -13.14 8.60 -5.15
N LEU A 157 -13.50 7.37 -4.76
CA LEU A 157 -14.84 6.83 -4.95
C LEU A 157 -15.87 7.37 -3.95
N LEU A 158 -15.46 7.67 -2.72
CA LEU A 158 -16.36 8.10 -1.65
C LEU A 158 -16.47 9.62 -1.49
N SER A 159 -15.52 10.39 -2.05
CA SER A 159 -15.54 11.86 -1.99
C SER A 159 -16.83 12.48 -2.55
N PRO A 160 -17.44 11.99 -3.65
CA PRO A 160 -18.71 12.52 -4.13
C PRO A 160 -19.88 12.33 -3.15
N ALA A 161 -19.78 11.32 -2.25
CA ALA A 161 -20.72 11.07 -1.17
C ALA A 161 -20.43 11.88 0.11
N GLY A 162 -19.50 12.84 0.06
CA GLY A 162 -19.11 13.68 1.21
C GLY A 162 -18.21 12.99 2.24
N ILE A 163 -17.66 11.80 1.93
CA ILE A 163 -16.76 11.09 2.83
C ILE A 163 -15.32 11.56 2.58
N HIS A 164 -14.69 12.05 3.63
CA HIS A 164 -13.35 12.60 3.60
C HIS A 164 -12.30 11.61 4.12
N LEU A 165 -11.02 11.86 3.77
CA LEU A 165 -9.88 11.04 4.21
C LEU A 165 -9.88 10.82 5.73
N GLN A 166 -10.20 11.86 6.50
CA GLN A 166 -10.29 11.79 7.95
C GLN A 166 -11.24 10.68 8.44
N THR A 167 -12.43 10.60 7.87
CA THR A 167 -13.43 9.59 8.24
C THR A 167 -12.94 8.18 7.95
N ILE A 168 -12.30 8.00 6.79
CA ILE A 168 -11.72 6.71 6.39
C ILE A 168 -10.63 6.29 7.41
N LEU A 169 -9.70 7.19 7.73
CA LEU A 169 -8.59 6.88 8.63
C LEU A 169 -9.05 6.63 10.08
N LEU A 170 -10.02 7.41 10.58
CA LEU A 170 -10.57 7.24 11.93
C LEU A 170 -11.27 5.89 12.13
N ILE A 171 -11.77 5.30 11.06
CA ILE A 171 -12.38 3.96 11.10
C ILE A 171 -11.34 2.88 10.82
N ALA A 172 -10.57 3.04 9.73
CA ALA A 172 -9.67 2.00 9.26
C ALA A 172 -8.50 1.74 10.22
N ILE A 173 -7.84 2.79 10.76
CA ILE A 173 -6.69 2.61 11.65
C ILE A 173 -7.05 1.80 12.91
N PRO A 174 -8.03 2.21 13.74
CA PRO A 174 -8.33 1.45 14.94
C PRO A 174 -8.89 0.07 14.64
N ALA A 175 -9.74 -0.10 13.63
CA ALA A 175 -10.33 -1.39 13.29
C ALA A 175 -9.27 -2.40 12.85
N THR A 176 -8.38 -2.02 11.94
CA THR A 176 -7.35 -2.92 11.41
C THR A 176 -6.22 -3.18 12.40
N LEU A 177 -5.84 -2.19 13.19
CA LEU A 177 -4.84 -2.36 14.25
C LEU A 177 -5.36 -3.29 15.37
N LEU A 178 -6.58 -3.07 15.83
CA LEU A 178 -7.22 -3.96 16.83
C LEU A 178 -7.38 -5.37 16.27
N GLY A 179 -7.84 -5.53 15.04
CA GLY A 179 -7.93 -6.84 14.38
C GLY A 179 -6.58 -7.55 14.31
N SER A 180 -5.51 -6.82 13.98
CA SER A 180 -4.15 -7.37 13.94
C SER A 180 -3.65 -7.79 15.33
N LEU A 181 -3.93 -7.00 16.37
CA LEU A 181 -3.56 -7.32 17.75
C LEU A 181 -4.34 -8.52 18.28
N LEU A 182 -5.64 -8.59 18.03
CA LEU A 182 -6.47 -9.75 18.40
C LEU A 182 -6.00 -11.02 17.66
N GLY A 183 -5.63 -10.89 16.39
CA GLY A 183 -5.01 -11.97 15.63
C GLY A 183 -3.68 -12.43 16.23
N ALA A 184 -2.84 -11.50 16.70
CA ALA A 184 -1.57 -11.81 17.36
C ALA A 184 -1.81 -12.58 18.68
N LEU A 185 -2.78 -12.14 19.46
CA LEU A 185 -3.19 -12.87 20.68
C LEU A 185 -3.70 -14.28 20.35
N ALA A 186 -4.50 -14.43 19.31
CA ALA A 186 -5.05 -15.74 18.90
C ALA A 186 -3.99 -16.74 18.43
N VAL A 187 -2.88 -16.27 17.84
CA VAL A 187 -1.80 -17.16 17.35
C VAL A 187 -0.69 -17.38 18.39
N MET A 188 -0.66 -16.59 19.46
CA MET A 188 0.44 -16.57 20.44
C MET A 188 0.71 -17.96 21.07
N TRP A 189 -0.33 -18.77 21.26
CA TRP A 189 -0.22 -20.10 21.88
C TRP A 189 -0.37 -21.25 20.89
N LYS A 190 -0.37 -20.99 19.59
CA LYS A 190 -0.53 -22.07 18.60
C LYS A 190 0.77 -22.85 18.39
N GLY A 191 0.66 -24.18 18.48
CA GLY A 191 1.76 -25.14 18.28
C GLY A 191 2.76 -25.18 19.44
N PRO A 192 3.65 -26.20 19.49
CA PRO A 192 4.69 -26.33 20.51
C PRO A 192 5.75 -25.22 20.40
N GLU A 193 6.47 -24.95 21.46
CA GLU A 193 7.68 -24.12 21.41
C GLU A 193 8.80 -24.83 20.64
N LEU A 194 9.78 -24.10 20.12
CA LEU A 194 10.87 -24.67 19.31
C LEU A 194 11.67 -25.75 20.04
N LYS A 195 11.85 -25.61 21.35
CA LYS A 195 12.53 -26.61 22.18
C LYS A 195 11.79 -27.94 22.28
N ASP A 196 10.46 -27.90 22.15
CA ASP A 196 9.57 -29.05 22.32
C ASP A 196 9.07 -29.58 20.95
N ASP A 197 9.49 -28.98 19.83
CA ASP A 197 9.14 -29.39 18.47
C ASP A 197 10.13 -30.43 17.93
N PRO A 198 9.75 -31.71 17.80
CA PRO A 198 10.65 -32.77 17.38
C PRO A 198 11.18 -32.58 15.95
N ILE A 199 10.38 -32.00 15.06
CA ILE A 199 10.78 -31.73 13.68
C ILE A 199 11.85 -30.64 13.64
N TYR A 200 11.67 -29.59 14.43
CA TYR A 200 12.66 -28.53 14.53
C TYR A 200 13.99 -29.04 15.10
N GLN A 201 13.94 -29.84 16.18
CA GLN A 201 15.11 -30.39 16.83
C GLN A 201 15.87 -31.36 15.91
N GLU A 202 15.14 -32.17 15.14
CA GLU A 202 15.75 -33.05 14.14
C GLU A 202 16.46 -32.23 13.03
N ARG A 203 15.85 -31.20 12.52
CA ARG A 203 16.46 -30.32 11.50
C ARG A 203 17.67 -29.56 12.05
N LEU A 204 17.60 -29.11 13.28
CA LEU A 204 18.72 -28.46 13.96
C LEU A 204 19.90 -29.39 14.12
N SER A 205 19.66 -30.62 14.59
CA SER A 205 20.72 -31.66 14.77
C SER A 205 21.38 -32.07 13.46
N LYS A 206 20.65 -32.01 12.35
CA LYS A 206 21.13 -32.30 11.00
C LYS A 206 21.80 -31.12 10.30
N GLY A 207 21.86 -29.95 10.94
CA GLY A 207 22.40 -28.72 10.33
C GLY A 207 21.61 -28.21 9.14
N LEU A 208 20.31 -28.55 9.02
CA LEU A 208 19.44 -28.18 7.92
C LEU A 208 18.76 -26.84 8.10
N ILE A 209 19.04 -26.10 9.19
CA ILE A 209 18.50 -24.77 9.44
C ILE A 209 19.44 -23.75 8.82
N GLU A 210 19.04 -23.19 7.70
CA GLU A 210 19.82 -22.19 6.99
C GLU A 210 20.00 -20.91 7.81
N ALA A 211 21.16 -20.28 7.65
CA ALA A 211 21.40 -18.93 8.15
C ALA A 211 20.53 -17.93 7.38
N VAL A 212 20.01 -16.92 8.07
CA VAL A 212 19.21 -15.88 7.43
C VAL A 212 20.12 -15.01 6.57
N GLU A 213 19.62 -14.56 5.41
CA GLU A 213 20.34 -13.65 4.52
C GLU A 213 20.78 -12.37 5.27
N ALA A 214 22.00 -11.92 4.94
CA ALA A 214 22.57 -10.74 5.57
C ALA A 214 21.70 -9.51 5.32
N GLN A 215 21.45 -8.74 6.38
CA GLN A 215 20.73 -7.48 6.31
C GLN A 215 21.44 -6.47 5.40
N PRO A 216 20.70 -5.57 4.72
CA PRO A 216 21.32 -4.54 3.91
C PRO A 216 22.22 -3.64 4.76
N VAL A 217 23.51 -3.61 4.41
CA VAL A 217 24.46 -2.74 5.09
C VAL A 217 24.39 -1.35 4.47
N LEU A 218 23.94 -0.39 5.26
CA LEU A 218 23.94 1.03 4.91
C LEU A 218 25.07 1.75 5.67
N GLY A 219 25.98 2.37 4.93
CA GLY A 219 27.09 3.13 5.49
C GLY A 219 27.34 4.44 4.76
N GLY A 220 27.99 5.39 5.43
CA GLY A 220 28.45 6.63 4.85
C GLY A 220 27.37 7.43 4.10
N LYS A 221 27.65 7.80 2.87
CA LYS A 221 26.77 8.64 2.02
C LYS A 221 25.44 7.95 1.69
N ASP A 222 25.41 6.62 1.61
CA ASP A 222 24.19 5.88 1.28
C ASP A 222 23.20 5.91 2.45
N LEU A 223 23.67 5.86 3.69
CA LEU A 223 22.82 6.03 4.87
C LEU A 223 22.16 7.41 4.91
N ILE A 224 22.92 8.48 4.59
CA ILE A 224 22.39 9.84 4.55
C ILE A 224 21.31 9.98 3.48
N ARG A 225 21.55 9.45 2.28
CA ARG A 225 20.58 9.47 1.17
C ARG A 225 19.31 8.67 1.51
N ALA A 226 19.48 7.46 2.00
CA ALA A 226 18.38 6.58 2.38
C ALA A 226 17.51 7.21 3.48
N ARG A 227 18.14 7.72 4.55
CA ARG A 227 17.45 8.42 5.63
C ARG A 227 16.73 9.68 5.13
N GLY A 228 17.41 10.50 4.32
CA GLY A 228 16.85 11.73 3.76
C GLY A 228 15.64 11.48 2.87
N SER A 229 15.70 10.46 2.01
CA SER A 229 14.58 10.09 1.14
C SER A 229 13.35 9.63 1.91
N VAL A 230 13.54 8.89 3.01
CA VAL A 230 12.46 8.49 3.92
C VAL A 230 11.86 9.70 4.62
N ILE A 231 12.69 10.63 5.09
CA ILE A 231 12.20 11.86 5.74
C ILE A 231 11.33 12.67 4.78
N VAL A 232 11.79 12.90 3.54
CA VAL A 232 11.01 13.62 2.51
C VAL A 232 9.69 12.93 2.25
N PHE A 233 9.70 11.61 2.06
CA PHE A 233 8.50 10.84 1.80
C PHE A 233 7.50 10.90 2.97
N LEU A 234 7.97 10.68 4.20
CA LEU A 234 7.12 10.74 5.40
C LEU A 234 6.59 12.16 5.66
N THR A 235 7.40 13.19 5.43
CA THR A 235 6.96 14.59 5.55
C THR A 235 5.86 14.90 4.53
N ALA A 236 6.00 14.44 3.28
CA ALA A 236 4.95 14.58 2.27
C ALA A 236 3.67 13.83 2.67
N ALA A 237 3.80 12.60 3.20
CA ALA A 237 2.68 11.83 3.71
C ALA A 237 1.96 12.54 4.87
N LEU A 238 2.71 13.08 5.83
CA LEU A 238 2.16 13.85 6.95
C LEU A 238 1.48 15.14 6.47
N LEU A 239 2.06 15.80 5.46
CA LEU A 239 1.45 16.98 4.84
C LEU A 239 0.12 16.62 4.17
N VAL A 240 0.05 15.52 3.44
CA VAL A 240 -1.21 15.01 2.85
C VAL A 240 -2.26 14.77 3.93
N VAL A 241 -1.88 14.15 5.05
CA VAL A 241 -2.78 13.94 6.19
C VAL A 241 -3.23 15.29 6.78
N ALA A 242 -2.31 16.23 7.00
CA ALA A 242 -2.62 17.55 7.54
C ALA A 242 -3.59 18.33 6.63
N LEU A 243 -3.37 18.33 5.30
CA LEU A 243 -4.28 18.94 4.33
C LEU A 243 -5.66 18.27 4.29
N GLY A 244 -5.74 16.98 4.61
CA GLY A 244 -7.00 16.25 4.75
C GLY A 244 -7.73 16.57 6.06
N LEU A 245 -7.01 16.70 7.18
CA LEU A 245 -7.56 17.02 8.49
C LEU A 245 -7.95 18.51 8.62
N PHE A 246 -7.17 19.39 8.01
CA PHE A 246 -7.33 20.83 8.07
C PHE A 246 -7.54 21.42 6.66
N PRO A 247 -8.75 21.35 6.10
CA PRO A 247 -9.03 21.88 4.76
C PRO A 247 -8.59 23.34 4.56
N SER A 248 -8.65 24.15 5.61
CA SER A 248 -8.20 25.55 5.59
C SER A 248 -6.70 25.74 5.26
N MET A 249 -5.88 24.72 5.39
CA MET A 249 -4.46 24.77 5.00
C MET A 249 -4.26 24.61 3.50
N ARG A 250 -5.27 24.17 2.75
CA ARG A 250 -5.17 24.03 1.29
C ARG A 250 -5.20 25.42 0.64
N PRO A 251 -4.29 25.68 -0.33
CA PRO A 251 -4.26 26.97 -1.03
C PRO A 251 -5.58 27.25 -1.75
N SER A 252 -5.96 28.53 -1.79
CA SER A 252 -7.07 29.02 -2.60
C SER A 252 -6.52 29.74 -3.83
N TYR A 253 -7.23 29.68 -4.93
CA TYR A 253 -6.90 30.36 -6.18
C TYR A 253 -8.14 31.00 -6.78
N SER A 254 -7.95 32.10 -7.52
CA SER A 254 -9.05 32.76 -8.25
C SER A 254 -9.26 32.06 -9.59
N VAL A 255 -10.51 31.77 -9.90
CA VAL A 255 -10.93 31.28 -11.21
C VAL A 255 -11.54 32.46 -11.97
N SER A 256 -10.88 32.85 -13.07
CA SER A 256 -11.46 33.94 -13.93
C SER A 256 -12.62 33.37 -14.75
N VAL A 257 -13.83 33.58 -14.27
CA VAL A 257 -15.06 33.37 -15.04
C VAL A 257 -15.57 34.74 -15.47
N VAL A 258 -16.09 34.86 -16.69
CA VAL A 258 -16.55 36.14 -17.25
C VAL A 258 -17.50 36.86 -16.31
N GLY A 259 -17.01 37.93 -15.61
CA GLY A 259 -17.77 38.80 -14.71
C GLY A 259 -17.71 38.48 -13.21
N GLU A 260 -17.11 37.36 -12.80
CA GLU A 260 -16.92 36.99 -11.38
C GLU A 260 -15.56 36.34 -11.19
N GLU A 261 -14.90 36.59 -10.06
CA GLU A 261 -13.68 35.93 -9.65
C GLU A 261 -13.95 35.06 -8.40
N PRO A 262 -14.63 33.91 -8.54
CA PRO A 262 -14.82 33.01 -7.40
C PRO A 262 -13.48 32.48 -6.91
N ILE A 263 -13.29 32.50 -5.59
CA ILE A 263 -12.13 31.91 -4.94
C ILE A 263 -12.44 30.44 -4.69
N GLU A 264 -11.74 29.57 -5.38
CA GLU A 264 -11.81 28.12 -5.18
C GLU A 264 -10.64 27.61 -4.36
N GLN A 265 -10.87 26.59 -3.55
CA GLN A 265 -9.83 25.93 -2.79
C GLN A 265 -9.34 24.68 -3.54
N VAL A 266 -8.03 24.43 -3.49
CA VAL A 266 -7.47 23.21 -4.08
C VAL A 266 -8.15 21.98 -3.47
N GLU A 267 -8.75 21.15 -4.31
CA GLU A 267 -9.34 19.88 -3.90
C GLU A 267 -8.29 18.91 -3.35
N MET A 268 -8.74 17.92 -2.56
CA MET A 268 -7.84 16.97 -1.92
C MET A 268 -7.05 16.12 -2.92
N ALA A 269 -7.67 15.72 -4.03
CA ALA A 269 -7.01 14.86 -5.02
C ALA A 269 -5.84 15.56 -5.75
N PRO A 270 -6.00 16.78 -6.31
CA PRO A 270 -4.88 17.58 -6.81
C PRO A 270 -3.81 17.84 -5.74
N ALA A 271 -4.19 18.13 -4.48
CA ALA A 271 -3.24 18.35 -3.40
C ALA A 271 -2.35 17.13 -3.15
N ILE A 272 -2.94 15.93 -3.10
CA ILE A 272 -2.19 14.67 -2.98
C ILE A 272 -1.21 14.51 -4.16
N MET A 273 -1.69 14.72 -5.40
CA MET A 273 -0.87 14.56 -6.59
C MET A 273 0.34 15.51 -6.59
N ILE A 274 0.11 16.78 -6.28
CA ILE A 274 1.16 17.81 -6.24
C ILE A 274 2.20 17.48 -5.17
N VAL A 275 1.77 17.23 -3.93
CA VAL A 275 2.67 16.97 -2.81
C VAL A 275 3.51 15.71 -3.04
N MET A 276 2.89 14.63 -3.51
CA MET A 276 3.61 13.37 -3.70
C MET A 276 4.55 13.43 -4.91
N LEU A 277 4.17 14.06 -6.03
CA LEU A 277 5.10 14.25 -7.15
C LEU A 277 6.25 15.19 -6.81
N ALA A 278 6.00 16.24 -6.01
CA ALA A 278 7.06 17.10 -5.50
C ALA A 278 8.05 16.32 -4.62
N ALA A 279 7.56 15.45 -3.73
CA ALA A 279 8.41 14.57 -2.94
C ALA A 279 9.25 13.62 -3.82
N ALA A 280 8.67 13.09 -4.89
CA ALA A 280 9.42 12.29 -5.87
C ALA A 280 10.55 13.11 -6.54
N GLY A 281 10.26 14.33 -6.96
CA GLY A 281 11.25 15.26 -7.53
C GLY A 281 12.37 15.58 -6.53
N LEU A 282 12.03 15.87 -5.27
CA LEU A 282 13.02 16.11 -4.21
C LEU A 282 13.92 14.89 -3.96
N ASN A 283 13.36 13.68 -3.97
CA ASN A 283 14.15 12.46 -3.83
C ASN A 283 15.14 12.27 -4.97
N MET A 284 14.76 12.59 -6.22
CA MET A 284 15.66 12.54 -7.36
C MET A 284 16.77 13.60 -7.28
N LEU A 285 16.42 14.83 -6.93
CA LEU A 285 17.36 15.95 -6.91
C LEU A 285 18.33 15.89 -5.72
N LEU A 286 17.82 15.65 -4.51
CA LEU A 286 18.62 15.73 -3.28
C LEU A 286 19.31 14.41 -2.94
N PHE A 287 18.63 13.27 -3.18
CA PHE A 287 19.14 11.95 -2.76
C PHE A 287 19.54 11.07 -3.95
N ARG A 288 19.57 11.63 -5.15
CA ARG A 288 20.04 10.96 -6.37
C ARG A 288 19.28 9.65 -6.67
N ALA A 289 17.98 9.61 -6.37
CA ALA A 289 17.14 8.52 -6.81
C ALA A 289 17.17 8.43 -8.34
N SER A 290 17.70 7.34 -8.89
CA SER A 290 17.84 7.18 -10.33
C SER A 290 16.46 6.99 -10.98
N PRO A 291 16.11 7.74 -12.04
CA PRO A 291 14.86 7.54 -12.78
C PRO A 291 14.71 6.11 -13.32
N VAL A 292 15.81 5.53 -13.79
CA VAL A 292 15.82 4.16 -14.35
C VAL A 292 15.54 3.11 -13.28
N THR A 293 16.21 3.23 -12.12
CA THR A 293 15.96 2.28 -11.00
C THR A 293 14.58 2.50 -10.38
N THR A 294 14.07 3.72 -10.37
CA THR A 294 12.70 4.02 -9.92
C THR A 294 11.67 3.25 -10.74
N VAL A 295 11.75 3.31 -12.07
CA VAL A 295 10.79 2.64 -12.96
C VAL A 295 10.90 1.10 -12.88
N LYS A 296 12.12 0.58 -12.70
CA LYS A 296 12.36 -0.87 -12.56
C LYS A 296 12.12 -1.41 -11.16
N GLY A 297 11.87 -0.56 -10.18
CA GLY A 297 11.67 -0.94 -8.78
C GLY A 297 10.41 -1.77 -8.56
N SER A 298 10.43 -2.62 -7.51
CA SER A 298 9.29 -3.48 -7.17
C SER A 298 8.03 -2.68 -6.78
N ILE A 299 8.20 -1.52 -6.14
CA ILE A 299 7.08 -0.64 -5.78
C ILE A 299 6.41 -0.08 -7.04
N MET A 300 7.18 0.37 -8.03
CA MET A 300 6.63 0.86 -9.29
C MET A 300 5.89 -0.25 -10.04
N ASN A 301 6.49 -1.45 -10.14
CA ASN A 301 5.86 -2.58 -10.83
C ASN A 301 4.52 -2.98 -10.18
N ALA A 302 4.49 -3.11 -8.87
CA ALA A 302 3.26 -3.42 -8.14
C ALA A 302 2.22 -2.29 -8.25
N GLY A 303 2.67 -1.06 -8.22
CA GLY A 303 1.83 0.10 -8.41
C GLY A 303 1.20 0.15 -9.80
N MET A 304 1.95 -0.19 -10.85
CA MET A 304 1.41 -0.30 -12.21
C MET A 304 0.38 -1.42 -12.33
N VAL A 305 0.59 -2.57 -11.67
CA VAL A 305 -0.43 -3.63 -11.59
C VAL A 305 -1.72 -3.11 -10.93
N ALA A 306 -1.61 -2.41 -9.80
CA ALA A 306 -2.76 -1.83 -9.11
C ALA A 306 -3.47 -0.79 -10.00
N LEU A 307 -2.72 0.09 -10.66
CA LEU A 307 -3.24 1.13 -11.54
C LEU A 307 -4.03 0.54 -12.71
N ILE A 308 -3.48 -0.46 -13.41
CA ILE A 308 -4.16 -1.13 -14.53
C ILE A 308 -5.41 -1.87 -14.04
N SER A 309 -5.33 -2.53 -12.88
CA SER A 309 -6.47 -3.24 -12.28
C SER A 309 -7.61 -2.28 -11.93
N ILE A 310 -7.31 -1.17 -11.27
CA ILE A 310 -8.30 -0.16 -10.89
C ILE A 310 -8.88 0.55 -12.12
N ALA A 311 -8.05 0.82 -13.14
CA ALA A 311 -8.52 1.40 -14.40
C ALA A 311 -9.56 0.52 -15.06
N GLY A 312 -9.26 -0.76 -15.25
CA GLY A 312 -10.18 -1.70 -15.91
C GLY A 312 -11.43 -1.98 -15.09
N LEU A 313 -11.27 -2.35 -13.82
CA LEU A 313 -12.41 -2.65 -12.94
C LEU A 313 -13.29 -1.43 -12.67
N GLY A 314 -12.68 -0.27 -12.41
CA GLY A 314 -13.43 0.96 -12.15
C GLY A 314 -14.23 1.40 -13.36
N TRP A 315 -13.66 1.27 -14.56
CA TRP A 315 -14.37 1.60 -15.80
C TRP A 315 -15.48 0.59 -16.13
N LEU A 316 -15.23 -0.71 -15.96
CA LEU A 316 -16.24 -1.75 -16.11
C LEU A 316 -17.42 -1.54 -15.15
N GLY A 317 -17.11 -1.24 -13.87
CA GLY A 317 -18.11 -0.97 -12.85
C GLY A 317 -18.94 0.28 -13.15
N SER A 318 -18.32 1.42 -13.50
CA SER A 318 -19.05 2.64 -13.84
C SER A 318 -19.97 2.43 -15.04
N SER A 319 -19.50 1.75 -16.09
CA SER A 319 -20.32 1.46 -17.28
C SER A 319 -21.51 0.56 -16.96
N PHE A 320 -21.32 -0.45 -16.12
CA PHE A 320 -22.39 -1.32 -15.67
C PHE A 320 -23.45 -0.55 -14.87
N PHE A 321 -23.03 0.26 -13.87
CA PHE A 321 -23.96 1.00 -13.03
C PHE A 321 -24.67 2.15 -13.78
N GLU A 322 -24.00 2.85 -14.68
CA GLU A 322 -24.63 3.85 -15.54
C GLU A 322 -25.69 3.21 -16.47
N GLY A 323 -25.42 2.01 -17.00
CA GLY A 323 -26.37 1.28 -17.82
C GLY A 323 -27.62 0.79 -17.09
N ILE A 324 -27.54 0.60 -15.77
CA ILE A 324 -28.70 0.22 -14.94
C ILE A 324 -29.55 1.44 -14.56
N SER A 325 -28.94 2.62 -14.51
CA SER A 325 -29.61 3.84 -14.04
C SER A 325 -30.46 4.50 -15.13
N ILE A 326 -30.45 3.94 -16.35
CA ILE A 326 -31.26 4.34 -17.48
C ILE A 326 -32.44 3.37 -17.63
#